data_b8c8f24452dc37ccdbfd3ff63d18071b
#
_entry.id   b8c8f24452dc37ccdbfd3ff63d18071b
#
_cell.length_a   1.000
_cell.length_b   1.000
_cell.length_c   1.000
_cell.angle_alpha   90.00
_cell.angle_beta   90.00
_cell.angle_gamma   90.00
#
_symmetry.space_group_name_H-M   'P 1'
#
loop_
_entity.id
_entity.type
_entity.pdbx_description
1 polymer ?
#
loop_
_entity_poly.entity_id
_entity_poly.type
_entity_poly.pdbx_seq_one_letter_code
_entity_poly.pdbx_strand_id
1 'polypeptide(L)'
;MGAGKTTFYEAYLKEPFPTLVPPLRHQQQPFLDERRSFAVEDIRVDTQLLERAKAAGYSTKVLFISTEDANLNVGRVLVRMSRGGQAVTVSSVIDSYRESTKNLSEVSKYADELLVYDNTAHRRGFCVVAHLIAGKLSKTAQTIPDWAAKVFGKELHPAEQHEKPGRGR
;
A
#
# COMPACT_ATOMS: atom_id res chain seq x y z
N MET A 1 0.68 0.43 -11.41
CA MET A 1 -0.43 -0.04 -12.25
C MET A 1 -0.45 -1.58 -12.25
N GLY A 2 -1.61 -2.24 -12.51
CA GLY A 2 -1.68 -3.72 -12.61
C GLY A 2 -1.69 -4.52 -11.30
N ALA A 3 -1.43 -3.92 -10.15
CA ALA A 3 -1.41 -4.62 -8.85
C ALA A 3 -2.79 -5.06 -8.35
N GLY A 4 -3.89 -4.54 -8.91
CA GLY A 4 -5.26 -4.92 -8.55
C GLY A 4 -5.97 -3.98 -7.58
N LYS A 5 -5.54 -2.71 -7.45
CA LYS A 5 -6.18 -1.73 -6.55
C LYS A 5 -7.68 -1.57 -6.78
N THR A 6 -8.09 -1.33 -8.03
CA THR A 6 -9.51 -1.19 -8.39
C THR A 6 -10.31 -2.45 -8.07
N THR A 7 -9.73 -3.64 -8.35
CA THR A 7 -10.36 -4.91 -7.99
C THR A 7 -10.52 -5.06 -6.46
N PHE A 8 -9.52 -4.63 -5.70
CA PHE A 8 -9.60 -4.63 -4.24
C PHE A 8 -10.69 -3.68 -3.74
N TYR A 9 -10.74 -2.46 -4.27
CA TYR A 9 -11.78 -1.49 -3.92
C TYR A 9 -13.18 -2.04 -4.18
N GLU A 10 -13.42 -2.56 -5.38
CA GLU A 10 -14.73 -3.13 -5.76
C GLU A 10 -15.13 -4.32 -4.87
N ALA A 11 -14.17 -5.16 -4.47
CA ALA A 11 -14.43 -6.36 -3.69
C ALA A 11 -14.59 -6.12 -2.18
N TYR A 12 -13.89 -5.13 -1.62
CA TYR A 12 -13.75 -5.03 -0.16
C TYR A 12 -14.10 -3.66 0.42
N LEU A 13 -14.13 -2.59 -0.37
CA LEU A 13 -14.33 -1.24 0.15
C LEU A 13 -15.62 -0.57 -0.32
N LYS A 14 -16.04 -0.84 -1.53
CA LYS A 14 -17.17 -0.14 -2.15
C LYS A 14 -18.48 -0.34 -1.40
N GLU A 15 -18.80 -1.58 -1.05
CA GLU A 15 -20.04 -1.90 -0.35
C GLU A 15 -20.01 -1.49 1.13
N PRO A 16 -18.96 -1.84 1.92
CA PRO A 16 -18.90 -1.46 3.32
C PRO A 16 -18.74 0.06 3.56
N PHE A 17 -18.21 0.80 2.57
CA PHE A 17 -17.93 2.24 2.70
C PHE A 17 -18.48 3.04 1.51
N PRO A 18 -19.79 3.02 1.26
CA PRO A 18 -20.39 3.63 0.08
C PRO A 18 -20.25 5.17 0.05
N THR A 19 -19.99 5.78 1.19
CA THR A 19 -19.81 7.23 1.33
C THR A 19 -18.38 7.71 1.13
N LEU A 20 -17.41 6.80 1.02
CA LEU A 20 -16.03 7.13 0.72
C LEU A 20 -15.85 7.42 -0.78
N VAL A 21 -16.25 8.61 -1.19
CA VAL A 21 -16.10 9.07 -2.58
C VAL A 21 -14.67 9.57 -2.78
N PRO A 22 -13.95 9.11 -3.83
CA PRO A 22 -12.64 9.67 -4.15
C PRO A 22 -12.79 11.09 -4.70
N PRO A 23 -12.30 12.12 -3.99
CA PRO A 23 -12.31 13.48 -4.49
C PRO A 23 -11.29 13.66 -5.61
N LEU A 24 -11.56 14.56 -6.54
CA LEU A 24 -10.55 15.06 -7.44
C LEU A 24 -9.45 15.77 -6.63
N ARG A 25 -8.23 15.83 -7.17
CA ARG A 25 -7.08 16.36 -6.42
C ARG A 25 -7.33 17.77 -5.84
N HIS A 26 -7.99 18.64 -6.60
CA HIS A 26 -8.34 19.99 -6.15
C HIS A 26 -9.46 20.04 -5.09
N GLN A 27 -10.20 18.95 -4.91
CA GLN A 27 -11.28 18.86 -3.91
C GLN A 27 -10.80 18.28 -2.57
N GLN A 28 -9.57 17.79 -2.49
CA GLN A 28 -9.05 17.17 -1.26
C GLN A 28 -9.00 18.16 -0.09
N GLN A 29 -8.55 19.41 -0.33
CA GLN A 29 -8.48 20.42 0.71
C GLN A 29 -9.88 20.83 1.21
N PRO A 30 -10.86 21.15 0.37
CA PRO A 30 -12.25 21.34 0.80
C PRO A 30 -12.80 20.19 1.66
N PHE A 31 -12.51 18.92 1.31
CA PHE A 31 -12.95 17.79 2.12
C PHE A 31 -12.30 17.75 3.50
N LEU A 32 -11.00 18.10 3.59
CA LEU A 32 -10.32 18.25 4.89
C LEU A 32 -10.94 19.34 5.74
N ASP A 33 -11.21 20.50 5.15
CA ASP A 33 -11.78 21.67 5.84
C ASP A 33 -13.20 21.38 6.36
N GLU A 34 -14.00 20.65 5.59
CA GLU A 34 -15.36 20.21 5.94
C GLU A 34 -15.39 18.98 6.86
N ARG A 35 -14.24 18.42 7.22
CA ARG A 35 -14.12 17.17 8.00
C ARG A 35 -14.85 15.98 7.37
N ARG A 36 -14.87 15.88 6.06
CA ARG A 36 -15.48 14.78 5.31
C ARG A 36 -14.47 13.67 5.09
N SER A 37 -14.81 12.45 5.48
CA SER A 37 -14.00 11.28 5.16
C SER A 37 -13.99 11.00 3.65
N PHE A 38 -12.83 10.62 3.12
CA PHE A 38 -12.67 10.30 1.70
C PHE A 38 -11.59 9.23 1.51
N ALA A 39 -11.57 8.61 0.33
CA ALA A 39 -10.52 7.69 -0.09
C ALA A 39 -9.85 8.22 -1.36
N VAL A 40 -8.55 7.92 -1.53
CA VAL A 40 -7.79 8.27 -2.74
C VAL A 40 -7.16 7.00 -3.30
N GLU A 41 -7.33 6.77 -4.60
CA GLU A 41 -6.57 5.74 -5.32
C GLU A 41 -5.43 6.40 -6.07
N ASP A 42 -4.19 6.03 -5.76
CA ASP A 42 -3.01 6.56 -6.45
C ASP A 42 -1.96 5.45 -6.67
N ILE A 43 -0.97 5.74 -7.51
CA ILE A 43 0.21 4.90 -7.73
C ILE A 43 1.21 5.09 -6.60
N ARG A 44 1.38 6.32 -6.13
CA ARG A 44 2.26 6.72 -5.05
C ARG A 44 1.48 7.51 -4.01
N VAL A 45 1.59 7.09 -2.76
CA VAL A 45 0.92 7.79 -1.66
C VAL A 45 1.52 9.19 -1.50
N ASP A 46 0.65 10.19 -1.43
CA ASP A 46 1.01 11.57 -1.12
C ASP A 46 1.18 11.73 0.39
N THR A 47 2.43 11.75 0.86
CA THR A 47 2.75 11.91 2.29
C THR A 47 2.35 13.28 2.82
N GLN A 48 2.37 14.33 1.99
CA GLN A 48 1.91 15.66 2.38
C GLN A 48 0.39 15.67 2.63
N LEU A 49 -0.38 14.90 1.86
CA LEU A 49 -1.81 14.73 2.12
C LEU A 49 -2.04 14.03 3.46
N LEU A 50 -1.26 12.99 3.78
CA LEU A 50 -1.34 12.30 5.08
C LEU A 50 -1.02 13.26 6.23
N GLU A 51 0.03 14.08 6.11
CA GLU A 51 0.38 15.08 7.13
C GLU A 51 -0.73 16.12 7.34
N ARG A 52 -1.28 16.68 6.26
CA ARG A 52 -2.40 17.63 6.34
C ARG A 52 -3.65 16.99 6.96
N ALA A 53 -3.97 15.75 6.58
CA ALA A 53 -5.09 15.03 7.15
C ALA A 53 -4.91 14.84 8.67
N LYS A 54 -3.73 14.40 9.11
CA LYS A 54 -3.42 14.27 10.54
C LYS A 54 -3.49 15.59 11.28
N ALA A 55 -2.94 16.66 10.71
CA ALA A 55 -3.04 18.01 11.31
C ALA A 55 -4.50 18.48 11.44
N ALA A 56 -5.38 18.07 10.52
CA ALA A 56 -6.82 18.32 10.59
C ALA A 56 -7.59 17.34 11.52
N GLY A 57 -6.90 16.41 12.20
CA GLY A 57 -7.49 15.49 13.17
C GLY A 57 -8.08 14.22 12.56
N TYR A 58 -7.70 13.86 11.32
CA TYR A 58 -8.11 12.61 10.72
C TYR A 58 -7.27 11.44 11.21
N SER A 59 -7.90 10.26 11.29
CA SER A 59 -7.19 8.99 11.30
C SER A 59 -6.92 8.56 9.85
N THR A 60 -5.67 8.28 9.54
CA THR A 60 -5.20 7.97 8.19
C THR A 60 -4.90 6.49 8.03
N LYS A 61 -5.51 5.86 7.03
CA LYS A 61 -5.27 4.45 6.71
C LYS A 61 -4.78 4.31 5.27
N VAL A 62 -3.67 3.60 5.09
CA VAL A 62 -3.11 3.26 3.78
C VAL A 62 -3.27 1.78 3.52
N LEU A 63 -3.85 1.42 2.37
CA LEU A 63 -3.97 0.05 1.88
C LEU A 63 -3.04 -0.08 0.68
N PHE A 64 -1.89 -0.71 0.86
CA PHE A 64 -0.89 -0.90 -0.19
C PHE A 64 -1.02 -2.29 -0.79
N ILE A 65 -1.14 -2.36 -2.11
CA ILE A 65 -1.31 -3.61 -2.85
C ILE A 65 -0.17 -3.75 -3.84
N SER A 66 0.59 -4.85 -3.75
CA SER A 66 1.68 -5.16 -4.66
C SER A 66 1.60 -6.60 -5.18
N THR A 67 2.56 -6.93 -6.03
CA THR A 67 2.79 -8.26 -6.59
C THR A 67 4.28 -8.59 -6.48
N GLU A 68 4.65 -9.85 -6.75
CA GLU A 68 6.03 -10.34 -6.71
C GLU A 68 6.99 -9.48 -7.53
N ASP A 69 6.57 -9.10 -8.74
CA ASP A 69 7.40 -8.28 -9.62
C ASP A 69 6.58 -7.42 -10.61
N ALA A 70 7.28 -6.52 -11.29
CA ALA A 70 6.69 -5.62 -12.27
C ALA A 70 6.20 -6.36 -13.53
N ASN A 71 6.80 -7.50 -13.92
CA ASN A 71 6.43 -8.21 -15.14
C ASN A 71 5.05 -8.83 -15.02
N LEU A 72 4.68 -9.30 -13.83
CA LEU A 72 3.32 -9.75 -13.55
C LEU A 72 2.30 -8.62 -13.76
N ASN A 73 2.64 -7.41 -13.32
CA ASN A 73 1.81 -6.24 -13.54
C ASN A 73 1.72 -5.87 -15.02
N VAL A 74 2.83 -5.95 -15.76
CA VAL A 74 2.87 -5.75 -17.23
C VAL A 74 1.93 -6.74 -17.91
N GLY A 75 2.03 -8.04 -17.63
CA GLY A 75 1.15 -9.05 -18.20
C GLY A 75 -0.33 -8.76 -17.96
N ARG A 76 -0.71 -8.38 -16.73
CA ARG A 76 -2.09 -8.02 -16.38
C ARG A 76 -2.57 -6.77 -17.12
N VAL A 77 -1.71 -5.79 -17.29
CA VAL A 77 -2.05 -4.56 -18.04
C VAL A 77 -2.23 -4.85 -19.51
N LEU A 78 -1.35 -5.67 -20.13
CA LEU A 78 -1.48 -6.08 -21.53
C LEU A 78 -2.79 -6.83 -21.79
N VAL A 79 -3.18 -7.76 -20.91
CA VAL A 79 -4.47 -8.45 -21.00
C VAL A 79 -5.64 -7.46 -20.88
N ARG A 80 -5.54 -6.46 -19.99
CA ARG A 80 -6.57 -5.42 -19.87
C ARG A 80 -6.66 -4.58 -21.15
N MET A 81 -5.52 -4.19 -21.71
CA MET A 81 -5.46 -3.42 -22.97
C MET A 81 -6.07 -4.20 -24.14
N SER A 82 -5.81 -5.50 -24.27
CA SER A 82 -6.39 -6.36 -25.32
C SER A 82 -7.93 -6.45 -25.23
N ARG A 83 -8.50 -6.11 -24.05
CA ARG A 83 -9.96 -6.06 -23.81
C ARG A 83 -10.54 -4.64 -23.87
N GLY A 84 -9.83 -3.69 -24.50
CA GLY A 84 -10.29 -2.30 -24.65
C GLY A 84 -9.96 -1.38 -23.49
N GLY A 85 -9.09 -1.80 -22.54
CA GLY A 85 -8.63 -0.93 -21.46
C GLY A 85 -7.65 0.13 -21.94
N GLN A 86 -7.43 1.15 -21.10
CA GLN A 86 -6.54 2.28 -21.39
C GLN A 86 -5.15 1.82 -21.81
N ALA A 87 -4.64 2.37 -22.91
CA ALA A 87 -3.28 2.13 -23.39
C ALA A 87 -2.26 2.78 -22.46
N VAL A 88 -1.26 1.99 -22.06
CA VAL A 88 -0.11 2.43 -21.27
C VAL A 88 1.15 1.73 -21.77
N THR A 89 2.32 2.34 -21.60
CA THR A 89 3.59 1.74 -22.01
C THR A 89 4.09 0.75 -20.96
N VAL A 90 4.82 -0.26 -21.39
CA VAL A 90 5.47 -1.23 -20.49
C VAL A 90 6.40 -0.52 -19.51
N SER A 91 7.19 0.47 -19.99
CA SER A 91 8.07 1.26 -19.13
C SER A 91 7.29 1.96 -18.01
N SER A 92 6.15 2.61 -18.29
CA SER A 92 5.36 3.30 -17.27
C SER A 92 4.77 2.34 -16.22
N VAL A 93 4.50 1.08 -16.58
CA VAL A 93 4.08 0.07 -15.60
C VAL A 93 5.22 -0.31 -14.67
N ILE A 94 6.43 -0.54 -15.22
CA ILE A 94 7.62 -0.88 -14.45
C ILE A 94 8.03 0.27 -13.53
N ASP A 95 8.04 1.51 -14.04
CA ASP A 95 8.39 2.69 -13.26
C ASP A 95 7.39 2.93 -12.13
N SER A 96 6.09 2.79 -12.41
CA SER A 96 5.03 2.85 -11.38
C SER A 96 5.22 1.82 -10.28
N TYR A 97 5.65 0.59 -10.62
CA TYR A 97 5.93 -0.45 -9.64
C TYR A 97 7.12 -0.05 -8.75
N ARG A 98 8.23 0.39 -9.35
CA ARG A 98 9.43 0.80 -8.63
C ARG A 98 9.19 1.99 -7.72
N GLU A 99 8.52 3.02 -8.22
CA GLU A 99 8.20 4.22 -7.45
C GLU A 99 7.29 3.93 -6.28
N SER A 100 6.20 3.17 -6.49
CA SER A 100 5.27 2.84 -5.41
C SER A 100 5.95 2.02 -4.31
N THR A 101 6.78 1.05 -4.69
CA THR A 101 7.50 0.20 -3.75
C THR A 101 8.56 1.00 -2.96
N LYS A 102 9.30 1.91 -3.62
CA LYS A 102 10.28 2.78 -2.97
C LYS A 102 9.62 3.73 -1.95
N ASN A 103 8.44 4.23 -2.24
CA ASN A 103 7.72 5.17 -1.39
C ASN A 103 7.13 4.50 -0.12
N LEU A 104 6.98 3.17 -0.13
CA LEU A 104 6.23 2.46 0.91
C LEU A 104 6.87 2.54 2.31
N SER A 105 8.20 2.44 2.41
CA SER A 105 8.92 2.56 3.68
C SER A 105 8.79 3.97 4.30
N GLU A 106 8.66 4.99 3.46
CA GLU A 106 8.41 6.35 3.91
C GLU A 106 6.97 6.52 4.40
N VAL A 107 6.00 6.02 3.63
CA VAL A 107 4.57 6.10 3.95
C VAL A 107 4.26 5.53 5.34
N SER A 108 4.95 4.47 5.76
CA SER A 108 4.75 3.85 7.07
C SER A 108 4.94 4.81 8.24
N LYS A 109 5.73 5.88 8.06
CA LYS A 109 6.00 6.90 9.10
C LYS A 109 4.88 7.94 9.20
N TYR A 110 4.14 8.15 8.12
CA TYR A 110 3.10 9.18 8.03
C TYR A 110 1.69 8.64 8.25
N ALA A 111 1.41 7.39 7.89
CA ALA A 111 0.11 6.77 8.11
C ALA A 111 -0.08 6.32 9.55
N ASP A 112 -1.30 6.49 10.10
CA ASP A 112 -1.64 5.92 11.41
C ASP A 112 -1.77 4.40 11.31
N GLU A 113 -2.26 3.91 10.17
CA GLU A 113 -2.38 2.48 9.87
C GLU A 113 -1.94 2.20 8.43
N LEU A 114 -1.06 1.22 8.24
CA LEU A 114 -0.64 0.73 6.94
C LEU A 114 -0.87 -0.78 6.86
N LEU A 115 -1.74 -1.19 5.95
CA LEU A 115 -1.98 -2.59 5.59
C LEU A 115 -1.33 -2.89 4.23
N VAL A 116 -0.50 -3.90 4.20
CA VAL A 116 0.24 -4.32 3.02
C VAL A 116 -0.29 -5.65 2.52
N TYR A 117 -0.68 -5.69 1.25
CA TYR A 117 -1.26 -6.87 0.60
C TYR A 117 -0.40 -7.35 -0.55
N ASP A 118 -0.22 -8.66 -0.65
CA ASP A 118 0.28 -9.34 -1.83
C ASP A 118 -0.88 -9.85 -2.69
N ASN A 119 -0.83 -9.56 -3.98
CA ASN A 119 -1.77 -10.03 -4.98
C ASN A 119 -1.07 -10.77 -6.12
N THR A 120 -0.02 -11.53 -5.80
CA THR A 120 0.74 -12.32 -6.79
C THR A 120 -0.07 -13.49 -7.31
N ALA A 121 -0.63 -14.30 -6.42
CA ALA A 121 -1.32 -15.53 -6.76
C ALA A 121 -2.78 -15.27 -7.15
N HIS A 122 -3.10 -15.48 -8.43
CA HIS A 122 -4.44 -15.23 -8.99
C HIS A 122 -5.59 -15.98 -8.27
N ARG A 123 -5.32 -17.15 -7.67
CA ARG A 123 -6.34 -17.99 -7.01
C ARG A 123 -6.45 -17.80 -5.50
N ARG A 124 -5.50 -17.10 -4.87
CA ARG A 124 -5.49 -16.89 -3.42
C ARG A 124 -6.10 -15.56 -2.99
N GLY A 125 -6.42 -14.68 -3.96
CA GLY A 125 -6.88 -13.34 -3.67
C GLY A 125 -5.79 -12.46 -3.02
N PHE A 126 -6.21 -11.46 -2.29
CA PHE A 126 -5.32 -10.53 -1.61
C PHE A 126 -4.89 -11.10 -0.25
N CYS A 127 -3.59 -11.39 -0.12
CA CYS A 127 -3.01 -11.90 1.12
C CYS A 127 -2.41 -10.76 1.93
N VAL A 128 -2.76 -10.65 3.21
CA VAL A 128 -2.11 -9.68 4.12
C VAL A 128 -0.68 -10.11 4.35
N VAL A 129 0.28 -9.22 4.06
CA VAL A 129 1.71 -9.41 4.27
C VAL A 129 2.18 -8.79 5.58
N ALA A 130 1.75 -7.55 5.83
CA ALA A 130 2.12 -6.82 7.03
C ALA A 130 1.02 -5.82 7.42
N HIS A 131 0.93 -5.55 8.71
CA HIS A 131 0.09 -4.52 9.30
C HIS A 131 0.95 -3.69 10.24
N LEU A 132 1.09 -2.41 9.94
CA LEU A 132 1.82 -1.45 10.76
C LEU A 132 0.85 -0.45 11.37
N ILE A 133 1.09 -0.10 12.63
CA ILE A 133 0.35 0.93 13.38
C ILE A 133 1.36 1.96 13.86
N ALA A 134 1.14 3.22 13.50
CA ALA A 134 2.05 4.32 13.81
C ALA A 134 3.52 3.99 13.45
N GLY A 135 3.73 3.42 12.28
CA GLY A 135 5.06 3.02 11.77
C GLY A 135 5.66 1.77 12.41
N LYS A 136 5.00 1.15 13.38
CA LYS A 136 5.50 -0.06 14.05
C LYS A 136 4.77 -1.31 13.54
N LEU A 137 5.53 -2.37 13.30
CA LEU A 137 4.96 -3.65 12.90
C LEU A 137 4.07 -4.21 14.02
N SER A 138 2.79 -4.41 13.70
CA SER A 138 1.79 -5.01 14.60
C SER A 138 1.58 -6.50 14.29
N LYS A 139 1.49 -6.85 13.00
CA LYS A 139 1.31 -8.23 12.54
C LYS A 139 2.03 -8.44 11.22
N THR A 140 2.48 -9.66 10.97
CA THR A 140 3.08 -10.09 9.71
C THR A 140 2.55 -11.46 9.30
N ALA A 141 2.62 -11.78 8.00
CA ALA A 141 2.36 -13.12 7.50
C ALA A 141 3.44 -14.10 7.97
N GLN A 142 3.11 -15.38 8.05
CA GLN A 142 4.09 -16.44 8.35
C GLN A 142 5.17 -16.55 7.27
N THR A 143 4.78 -16.35 6.01
CA THR A 143 5.70 -16.31 4.87
C THR A 143 5.65 -14.92 4.26
N ILE A 144 6.78 -14.24 4.27
CA ILE A 144 6.91 -12.89 3.73
C ILE A 144 7.40 -13.01 2.29
N PRO A 145 6.69 -12.43 1.30
CA PRO A 145 7.16 -12.40 -0.09
C PRO A 145 8.48 -11.64 -0.23
N ASP A 146 9.34 -12.06 -1.16
CA ASP A 146 10.66 -11.46 -1.37
C ASP A 146 10.61 -9.95 -1.64
N TRP A 147 9.59 -9.49 -2.38
CA TRP A 147 9.42 -8.06 -2.62
C TRP A 147 9.17 -7.28 -1.32
N ALA A 148 8.38 -7.83 -0.39
CA ALA A 148 8.10 -7.18 0.89
C ALA A 148 9.31 -7.23 1.83
N ALA A 149 10.05 -8.34 1.86
CA ALA A 149 11.30 -8.45 2.59
C ALA A 149 12.35 -7.42 2.11
N LYS A 150 12.43 -7.15 0.81
CA LYS A 150 13.30 -6.10 0.25
C LYS A 150 12.90 -4.68 0.69
N VAL A 151 11.62 -4.42 0.86
CA VAL A 151 11.11 -3.08 1.24
C VAL A 151 11.18 -2.84 2.73
N PHE A 152 10.79 -3.83 3.52
CA PHE A 152 10.64 -3.72 4.97
C PHE A 152 11.72 -4.48 5.76
N GLY A 153 12.81 -4.90 5.13
CA GLY A 153 13.77 -5.86 5.69
C GLY A 153 14.15 -5.63 7.14
N LYS A 154 14.34 -4.37 7.56
CA LYS A 154 14.65 -4.02 8.94
C LYS A 154 13.43 -4.04 9.87
N GLU A 155 12.26 -3.66 9.36
CA GLU A 155 11.01 -3.60 10.11
C GLU A 155 10.38 -4.99 10.29
N LEU A 156 10.52 -5.88 9.29
CA LEU A 156 9.97 -7.24 9.32
C LEU A 156 10.85 -8.24 10.07
N HIS A 157 12.14 -7.93 10.21
CA HIS A 157 13.10 -8.67 11.02
C HIS A 157 13.65 -7.72 12.09
N PRO A 158 12.90 -7.41 13.16
CA PRO A 158 13.49 -6.72 14.30
C PRO A 158 14.65 -7.60 14.78
N ALA A 159 15.87 -7.05 14.76
CA ALA A 159 17.07 -7.76 15.16
C ALA A 159 16.77 -8.53 16.45
N GLU A 160 17.02 -9.84 16.45
CA GLU A 160 17.12 -10.61 17.67
C GLU A 160 18.07 -9.84 18.58
N GLN A 161 17.54 -9.29 19.66
CA GLN A 161 18.36 -8.64 20.66
C GLN A 161 19.26 -9.74 21.19
N HIS A 162 20.53 -9.72 20.78
CA HIS A 162 21.55 -10.57 21.34
C HIS A 162 21.58 -10.29 22.85
N GLU A 163 20.89 -11.12 23.62
CA GLU A 163 21.21 -11.30 25.02
C GLU A 163 22.67 -11.72 25.08
N LYS A 164 23.54 -10.79 25.49
CA LYS A 164 24.90 -11.13 25.83
C LYS A 164 24.85 -12.15 26.96
N PRO A 165 25.42 -13.35 26.80
CA PRO A 165 25.48 -14.28 27.90
C PRO A 165 26.28 -13.61 29.02
N GLY A 166 25.63 -13.44 30.16
CA GLY A 166 26.23 -12.89 31.36
C GLY A 166 27.48 -13.69 31.71
N ARG A 167 28.63 -13.04 31.76
CA ARG A 167 29.84 -13.62 32.36
C ARG A 167 29.57 -13.86 33.84
N GLY A 168 29.27 -15.14 34.18
CA GLY A 168 29.35 -15.59 35.56
C GLY A 168 30.81 -15.52 36.05
N ARG A 169 30.99 -14.91 37.17
CA ARG A 169 32.18 -15.05 38.00
C ARG A 169 32.03 -16.29 38.87
#